data_67ca592397e18aecf7179dd33e70f6fb
#
_entry.id   67ca592397e18aecf7179dd33e70f6fb
#
_cell.length_a   1.000
_cell.length_b   1.000
_cell.length_c   1.000
_cell.angle_alpha   90.00
_cell.angle_beta   90.00
_cell.angle_gamma   90.00
#
_symmetry.space_group_name_H-M   'P 1'
#
loop_
_entity.id
_entity.type
_entity.pdbx_description
1 polymer ?
#
loop_
_entity_poly.entity_id
_entity_poly.type
_entity_poly.pdbx_seq_one_letter_code
_entity_poly.pdbx_strand_id
1 'polypeptide(L)'
;MKLVCSQAELNTALQLVSRAVASRPTHPVLANVLLTADAGTDRLSLTGFDLNLGIQTSLPASVDSSGAVTLPARLLGEIVSKLSSDSPVSLSSDAGADQVELTSSSGSYQMRGMPADDFPELPLVENGTALRVDPASLLKALRATLFASSGDEAKQLLTGVHLRFNQKCLEAASTDGHRLAMLTVEDALQTEISADDAETDELAVTLPARSLREVERLMASWKGNDPVSLFCERGQVVVLAADQMVTSRTLEGTYPNYRQLIPDGFSRTIDFDRRAFISALERIAVLADQHNNVVRIATEPATGLVQISADAQDVGSGSESLPADINGEAVQIAFNVRYVLDGLKAMDCDRVRLSCNAPTTPAILTPSNDDPGLTYLVMPVQIRS
;
A
#
# COMPACT_ATOMS: atom_id res chain seq x y z
N MET A 1 -9.95 11.78 33.00
CA MET A 1 -8.70 11.78 32.22
C MET A 1 -8.05 13.15 32.31
N LYS A 2 -6.75 13.22 32.59
CA LYS A 2 -6.01 14.48 32.55
C LYS A 2 -4.55 14.22 32.19
N LEU A 3 -4.05 14.89 31.13
CA LEU A 3 -2.70 14.68 30.60
C LEU A 3 -2.14 15.92 29.92
N VAL A 4 -0.83 15.93 29.71
CA VAL A 4 -0.10 16.89 28.88
C VAL A 4 0.82 16.14 27.93
N CYS A 5 0.82 16.51 26.65
CA CYS A 5 1.66 15.90 25.63
C CYS A 5 2.20 16.95 24.61
N SER A 6 3.13 16.54 23.77
CA SER A 6 3.65 17.34 22.67
C SER A 6 2.59 17.52 21.58
N GLN A 7 2.38 18.76 21.11
CA GLN A 7 1.49 19.04 19.98
C GLN A 7 1.96 18.30 18.72
N ALA A 8 3.26 18.30 18.43
CA ALA A 8 3.81 17.69 17.21
C ALA A 8 3.59 16.18 17.20
N GLU A 9 3.79 15.49 18.33
CA GLU A 9 3.56 14.05 18.44
C GLU A 9 2.06 13.73 18.38
N LEU A 10 1.21 14.51 19.06
CA LEU A 10 -0.24 14.34 19.00
C LEU A 10 -0.77 14.55 17.56
N ASN A 11 -0.29 15.58 16.86
CA ASN A 11 -0.66 15.83 15.47
C ASN A 11 -0.25 14.67 14.54
N THR A 12 0.96 14.15 14.71
CA THR A 12 1.45 12.99 13.94
C THR A 12 0.61 11.74 14.19
N ALA A 13 0.30 11.45 15.45
CA ALA A 13 -0.54 10.33 15.85
C ALA A 13 -1.97 10.46 15.29
N LEU A 14 -2.57 11.65 15.37
CA LEU A 14 -3.90 11.93 14.82
C LEU A 14 -3.93 11.76 13.29
N GLN A 15 -2.91 12.24 12.57
CA GLN A 15 -2.82 12.05 11.13
C GLN A 15 -2.71 10.57 10.75
N LEU A 16 -2.05 9.75 11.57
CA LEU A 16 -1.94 8.32 11.35
C LEU A 16 -3.27 7.62 11.56
N VAL A 17 -3.88 7.75 12.74
CA VAL A 17 -5.10 7.01 13.08
C VAL A 17 -6.34 7.48 12.31
N SER A 18 -6.37 8.75 11.88
CA SER A 18 -7.48 9.30 11.09
C SER A 18 -7.70 8.59 9.75
N ARG A 19 -6.70 7.87 9.25
CA ARG A 19 -6.80 7.08 8.01
C ARG A 19 -7.67 5.83 8.17
N ALA A 20 -7.81 5.35 9.39
CA ALA A 20 -8.70 4.25 9.76
C ALA A 20 -10.06 4.74 10.29
N VAL A 21 -10.32 6.05 10.28
CA VAL A 21 -11.61 6.59 10.67
C VAL A 21 -12.57 6.58 9.49
N ALA A 22 -13.80 6.13 9.71
CA ALA A 22 -14.82 6.05 8.67
C ALA A 22 -15.26 7.45 8.21
N SER A 23 -15.25 7.70 6.89
CA SER A 23 -15.75 8.95 6.31
C SER A 23 -17.28 9.04 6.29
N ARG A 24 -17.95 7.89 6.22
CA ARG A 24 -19.41 7.72 6.28
C ARG A 24 -19.74 6.59 7.23
N PRO A 25 -19.67 6.84 8.56
CA PRO A 25 -19.79 5.78 9.54
C PRO A 25 -21.23 5.26 9.64
N THR A 26 -21.35 3.95 9.82
CA THR A 26 -22.63 3.30 10.16
C THR A 26 -23.04 3.61 11.61
N HIS A 27 -22.05 3.79 12.49
CA HIS A 27 -22.26 4.21 13.88
C HIS A 27 -21.48 5.50 14.11
N PRO A 28 -22.07 6.52 14.75
CA PRO A 28 -21.43 7.83 14.96
C PRO A 28 -20.05 7.77 15.62
N VAL A 29 -19.84 6.82 16.56
CA VAL A 29 -18.56 6.65 17.26
C VAL A 29 -17.40 6.30 16.32
N LEU A 30 -17.66 5.68 15.17
CA LEU A 30 -16.63 5.36 14.15
C LEU A 30 -16.10 6.60 13.40
N ALA A 31 -16.71 7.77 13.57
CA ALA A 31 -16.16 9.04 13.11
C ALA A 31 -15.18 9.65 14.13
N ASN A 32 -15.07 9.04 15.31
CA ASN A 32 -14.22 9.49 16.38
C ASN A 32 -12.88 8.73 16.39
N VAL A 33 -11.91 9.29 17.07
CA VAL A 33 -10.71 8.64 17.54
C VAL A 33 -10.87 8.34 19.02
N LEU A 34 -10.54 7.11 19.45
CA LEU A 34 -10.46 6.74 20.85
C LEU A 34 -9.10 7.22 21.39
N LEU A 35 -9.15 7.95 22.50
CA LEU A 35 -7.99 8.37 23.28
C LEU A 35 -8.00 7.60 24.59
N THR A 36 -6.89 6.96 24.93
CA THR A 36 -6.71 6.22 26.19
C THR A 36 -5.43 6.70 26.85
N ALA A 37 -5.58 7.33 28.01
CA ALA A 37 -4.46 7.80 28.84
C ALA A 37 -4.18 6.80 29.95
N ASP A 38 -2.94 6.41 30.11
CA ASP A 38 -2.48 5.48 31.13
C ASP A 38 -1.40 6.13 32.00
N ALA A 39 -1.73 6.41 33.26
CA ALA A 39 -0.82 6.98 34.26
C ALA A 39 0.26 5.98 34.73
N GLY A 40 0.05 4.68 34.52
CA GLY A 40 1.05 3.67 34.88
C GLY A 40 2.23 3.62 33.95
N THR A 41 2.01 3.99 32.69
CA THR A 41 3.03 3.98 31.62
C THR A 41 3.40 5.37 31.10
N ASP A 42 2.72 6.43 31.56
CA ASP A 42 2.86 7.80 31.07
C ASP A 42 2.71 7.89 29.53
N ARG A 43 1.64 7.25 29.03
CA ARG A 43 1.37 7.21 27.58
C ARG A 43 -0.08 7.59 27.27
N LEU A 44 -0.23 8.21 26.11
CA LEU A 44 -1.51 8.42 25.45
C LEU A 44 -1.57 7.54 24.21
N SER A 45 -2.53 6.62 24.18
CA SER A 45 -2.84 5.81 23.00
C SER A 45 -4.00 6.41 22.21
N LEU A 46 -3.88 6.40 20.89
CA LEU A 46 -4.90 6.81 19.95
C LEU A 46 -5.29 5.62 19.08
N THR A 47 -6.59 5.44 18.85
CA THR A 47 -7.11 4.37 18.02
C THR A 47 -8.15 4.90 17.04
N GLY A 48 -7.99 4.62 15.75
CA GLY A 48 -9.00 4.79 14.71
C GLY A 48 -9.44 3.42 14.19
N PHE A 49 -10.73 3.25 13.90
CA PHE A 49 -11.26 1.97 13.42
C PHE A 49 -12.53 2.16 12.59
N ASP A 50 -12.60 1.53 11.41
CA ASP A 50 -13.77 1.56 10.53
C ASP A 50 -14.44 0.18 10.37
N LEU A 51 -14.16 -0.78 11.28
CA LEU A 51 -14.57 -2.19 11.29
C LEU A 51 -13.83 -3.09 10.29
N ASN A 52 -13.07 -2.54 9.36
CA ASN A 52 -12.24 -3.30 8.41
C ASN A 52 -10.76 -3.01 8.59
N LEU A 53 -10.42 -1.75 8.79
CA LEU A 53 -9.07 -1.25 9.04
C LEU A 53 -9.04 -0.57 10.40
N GLY A 54 -8.15 -0.99 11.28
CA GLY A 54 -7.83 -0.35 12.53
C GLY A 54 -6.38 0.11 12.55
N ILE A 55 -6.13 1.28 13.13
CA ILE A 55 -4.79 1.80 13.38
C ILE A 55 -4.74 2.29 14.82
N GLN A 56 -3.75 1.80 15.56
CA GLN A 56 -3.44 2.26 16.92
C GLN A 56 -1.99 2.72 16.97
N THR A 57 -1.77 3.80 17.70
CA THR A 57 -0.42 4.28 18.04
C THR A 57 -0.42 4.89 19.42
N SER A 58 0.75 4.99 20.02
CA SER A 58 0.89 5.64 21.32
C SER A 58 2.04 6.65 21.32
N LEU A 59 1.92 7.66 22.16
CA LEU A 59 2.93 8.70 22.34
C LEU A 59 3.20 8.94 23.83
N PRO A 60 4.38 9.45 24.19
CA PRO A 60 4.68 9.88 25.55
C PRO A 60 3.75 11.02 26.00
N ALA A 61 3.24 10.93 27.21
CA ALA A 61 2.43 11.97 27.81
C ALA A 61 2.63 11.98 29.32
N SER A 62 2.63 13.16 29.96
CA SER A 62 2.53 13.25 31.40
C SER A 62 1.07 13.07 31.80
N VAL A 63 0.74 11.94 32.41
CA VAL A 63 -0.64 11.56 32.72
C VAL A 63 -0.91 11.71 34.22
N ASP A 64 -1.67 12.74 34.59
CA ASP A 64 -2.10 12.99 35.98
C ASP A 64 -3.19 12.00 36.41
N SER A 65 -4.12 11.67 35.50
CA SER A 65 -5.19 10.70 35.77
C SER A 65 -5.54 9.90 34.52
N SER A 66 -5.57 8.58 34.65
CA SER A 66 -5.98 7.65 33.58
C SER A 66 -7.44 7.84 33.20
N GLY A 67 -7.79 7.44 31.98
CA GLY A 67 -9.14 7.44 31.47
C GLY A 67 -9.18 7.32 29.95
N ALA A 68 -10.38 7.11 29.43
CA ALA A 68 -10.60 6.97 28.00
C ALA A 68 -11.82 7.77 27.56
N VAL A 69 -11.77 8.31 26.34
CA VAL A 69 -12.84 9.06 25.71
C VAL A 69 -12.69 9.03 24.20
N THR A 70 -13.78 9.13 23.47
CA THR A 70 -13.71 9.30 22.02
C THR A 70 -14.00 10.75 21.61
N LEU A 71 -13.25 11.26 20.64
CA LEU A 71 -13.43 12.61 20.10
C LEU A 71 -13.58 12.57 18.57
N PRO A 72 -14.38 13.50 17.98
CA PRO A 72 -14.48 13.61 16.53
C PRO A 72 -13.11 13.82 15.90
N ALA A 73 -12.64 12.82 15.14
CA ALA A 73 -11.28 12.76 14.62
C ALA A 73 -10.92 13.98 13.77
N ARG A 74 -11.83 14.38 12.90
CA ARG A 74 -11.64 15.54 12.02
C ARG A 74 -11.51 16.84 12.80
N LEU A 75 -12.42 17.08 13.75
CA LEU A 75 -12.41 18.32 14.54
C LEU A 75 -11.15 18.43 15.39
N LEU A 76 -10.80 17.35 16.12
CA LEU A 76 -9.59 17.31 16.93
C LEU A 76 -8.34 17.51 16.06
N GLY A 77 -8.24 16.81 14.92
CA GLY A 77 -7.12 16.94 13.99
C GLY A 77 -6.98 18.34 13.41
N GLU A 78 -8.09 18.99 13.00
CA GLU A 78 -8.09 20.36 12.49
C GLU A 78 -7.64 21.38 13.55
N ILE A 79 -8.09 21.23 14.80
CA ILE A 79 -7.65 22.09 15.92
C ILE A 79 -6.16 21.90 16.17
N VAL A 80 -5.73 20.64 16.43
CA VAL A 80 -4.36 20.34 16.81
C VAL A 80 -3.37 20.75 15.72
N SER A 81 -3.72 20.56 14.43
CA SER A 81 -2.84 20.95 13.31
C SER A 81 -2.57 22.44 13.20
N LYS A 82 -3.40 23.30 13.80
CA LYS A 82 -3.27 24.76 13.78
C LYS A 82 -2.64 25.35 15.04
N LEU A 83 -2.37 24.51 16.05
CA LEU A 83 -1.64 24.94 17.24
C LEU A 83 -0.15 25.02 16.94
N SER A 84 0.58 25.81 17.75
CA SER A 84 2.04 25.89 17.65
C SER A 84 2.69 24.56 18.00
N SER A 85 3.60 24.11 17.15
CA SER A 85 4.35 22.84 17.34
C SER A 85 5.23 22.83 18.58
N ASP A 86 5.63 23.99 19.04
CA ASP A 86 6.57 24.16 20.16
C ASP A 86 5.88 24.23 21.53
N SER A 87 4.55 24.14 21.55
CA SER A 87 3.75 24.28 22.76
C SER A 87 3.17 22.94 23.20
N PRO A 88 3.22 22.60 24.49
CA PRO A 88 2.50 21.43 24.99
C PRO A 88 0.99 21.65 24.89
N VAL A 89 0.26 20.55 24.77
CA VAL A 89 -1.19 20.49 24.74
C VAL A 89 -1.66 19.72 25.97
N SER A 90 -2.58 20.32 26.74
CA SER A 90 -3.27 19.64 27.83
C SER A 90 -4.64 19.15 27.39
N LEU A 91 -4.98 17.93 27.72
CA LEU A 91 -6.32 17.35 27.57
C LEU A 91 -6.88 17.00 28.93
N SER A 92 -8.09 17.45 29.21
CA SER A 92 -8.79 17.12 30.46
C SER A 92 -10.26 16.80 30.21
N SER A 93 -10.77 15.79 30.91
CA SER A 93 -12.19 15.45 30.98
C SER A 93 -12.56 15.03 32.38
N ASP A 94 -13.71 15.46 32.87
CA ASP A 94 -14.26 14.95 34.12
C ASP A 94 -14.77 13.52 33.95
N ALA A 95 -14.79 12.78 35.04
CA ALA A 95 -15.30 11.41 35.03
C ALA A 95 -16.79 11.37 34.67
N GLY A 96 -17.10 10.68 33.56
CA GLY A 96 -18.47 10.55 33.04
C GLY A 96 -18.99 11.77 32.28
N ALA A 97 -18.16 12.78 32.02
CA ALA A 97 -18.54 13.91 31.19
C ALA A 97 -18.25 13.66 29.71
N ASP A 98 -19.22 13.97 28.85
CA ASP A 98 -19.06 13.92 27.38
C ASP A 98 -18.23 15.08 26.82
N GLN A 99 -17.63 15.90 27.68
CA GLN A 99 -16.85 17.08 27.30
C GLN A 99 -15.37 16.87 27.62
N VAL A 100 -14.54 17.21 26.64
CA VAL A 100 -13.09 17.27 26.78
C VAL A 100 -12.63 18.68 26.51
N GLU A 101 -11.84 19.23 27.41
CA GLU A 101 -11.16 20.49 27.24
C GLU A 101 -9.75 20.26 26.74
N LEU A 102 -9.40 20.88 25.61
CA LEU A 102 -8.07 20.97 25.07
C LEU A 102 -7.53 22.38 25.32
N THR A 103 -6.43 22.50 26.05
CA THR A 103 -5.79 23.77 26.37
C THR A 103 -4.39 23.82 25.77
N SER A 104 -4.04 24.96 25.18
CA SER A 104 -2.71 25.28 24.65
C SER A 104 -2.27 26.65 25.12
N SER A 105 -1.05 27.07 24.78
CA SER A 105 -0.56 28.43 25.06
C SER A 105 -1.43 29.53 24.42
N SER A 106 -2.15 29.24 23.35
CA SER A 106 -2.96 30.21 22.59
C SER A 106 -4.43 30.25 22.97
N GLY A 107 -4.92 29.28 23.74
CA GLY A 107 -6.35 29.24 24.12
C GLY A 107 -6.83 27.87 24.56
N SER A 108 -8.14 27.81 24.83
CA SER A 108 -8.84 26.60 25.26
C SER A 108 -10.00 26.28 24.32
N TYR A 109 -10.23 25.00 24.05
CA TYR A 109 -11.25 24.48 23.18
C TYR A 109 -12.04 23.39 23.90
N GLN A 110 -13.35 23.48 23.90
CA GLN A 110 -14.23 22.46 24.44
C GLN A 110 -14.83 21.65 23.30
N MET A 111 -14.68 20.32 23.39
CA MET A 111 -15.21 19.39 22.39
C MET A 111 -16.12 18.38 23.07
N ARG A 112 -17.21 18.02 22.38
CA ARG A 112 -18.05 16.90 22.79
C ARG A 112 -17.50 15.61 22.29
N GLY A 113 -17.29 14.69 23.19
CA GLY A 113 -16.92 13.29 22.93
C GLY A 113 -18.10 12.34 23.06
N MET A 114 -17.79 11.06 23.00
CA MET A 114 -18.68 9.95 23.32
C MET A 114 -17.96 9.02 24.29
N PRO A 115 -18.70 8.20 25.07
CA PRO A 115 -18.10 7.23 25.95
C PRO A 115 -17.14 6.28 25.20
N ALA A 116 -16.04 5.93 25.85
CA ALA A 116 -15.07 4.98 25.28
C ALA A 116 -15.67 3.58 25.09
N ASP A 117 -16.61 3.19 25.94
CA ASP A 117 -17.28 1.88 25.89
C ASP A 117 -18.14 1.69 24.62
N ASP A 118 -18.53 2.78 23.96
CA ASP A 118 -19.24 2.72 22.67
C ASP A 118 -18.30 2.44 21.49
N PHE A 119 -16.97 2.58 21.69
CA PHE A 119 -15.99 2.35 20.62
C PHE A 119 -15.66 0.84 20.55
N PRO A 120 -15.79 0.24 19.35
CA PRO A 120 -15.54 -1.19 19.21
C PRO A 120 -14.06 -1.52 19.48
N GLU A 121 -13.83 -2.62 20.17
CA GLU A 121 -12.49 -3.13 20.41
C GLU A 121 -11.81 -3.50 19.09
N LEU A 122 -10.51 -3.21 19.01
CA LEU A 122 -9.71 -3.70 17.90
C LEU A 122 -9.57 -5.21 17.98
N PRO A 123 -9.66 -5.91 16.84
CA PRO A 123 -9.37 -7.34 16.82
C PRO A 123 -7.95 -7.61 17.30
N LEU A 124 -7.81 -8.42 18.33
CA LEU A 124 -6.56 -8.97 18.80
C LEU A 124 -6.43 -10.38 18.24
N VAL A 125 -5.25 -10.74 17.76
CA VAL A 125 -4.93 -12.10 17.35
C VAL A 125 -4.19 -12.77 18.50
N GLU A 126 -4.89 -13.64 19.24
CA GLU A 126 -4.33 -14.32 20.42
C GLU A 126 -3.70 -15.68 20.07
N ASN A 127 -4.24 -16.39 19.07
CA ASN A 127 -3.87 -17.76 18.73
C ASN A 127 -3.52 -17.92 17.23
N GLY A 128 -3.12 -16.85 16.56
CA GLY A 128 -2.80 -16.87 15.14
C GLY A 128 -1.34 -17.25 14.84
N THR A 129 -1.08 -17.58 13.56
CA THR A 129 0.29 -17.78 13.10
C THR A 129 1.05 -16.46 13.20
N ALA A 130 2.15 -16.47 13.95
CA ALA A 130 3.02 -15.32 14.16
C ALA A 130 4.23 -15.40 13.22
N LEU A 131 4.39 -14.38 12.36
CA LEU A 131 5.53 -14.23 11.47
C LEU A 131 6.37 -13.02 11.89
N ARG A 132 7.68 -13.15 11.79
CA ARG A 132 8.62 -12.02 11.94
C ARG A 132 9.19 -11.68 10.57
N VAL A 133 8.74 -10.55 10.02
CA VAL A 133 9.06 -10.15 8.65
C VAL A 133 10.07 -9.00 8.67
N ASP A 134 11.07 -9.07 7.80
CA ASP A 134 12.00 -7.95 7.59
C ASP A 134 11.24 -6.75 7.00
N PRO A 135 11.31 -5.55 7.64
CA PRO A 135 10.57 -4.37 7.21
C PRO A 135 10.91 -3.91 5.79
N ALA A 136 12.18 -4.00 5.40
CA ALA A 136 12.63 -3.59 4.06
C ALA A 136 12.09 -4.54 2.98
N SER A 137 12.09 -5.84 3.26
CA SER A 137 11.52 -6.87 2.38
C SER A 137 10.01 -6.70 2.21
N LEU A 138 9.29 -6.44 3.29
CA LEU A 138 7.85 -6.16 3.23
C LEU A 138 7.57 -4.88 2.44
N LEU A 139 8.31 -3.81 2.69
CA LEU A 139 8.19 -2.55 1.95
C LEU A 139 8.45 -2.73 0.46
N LYS A 140 9.52 -3.47 0.10
CA LYS A 140 9.87 -3.81 -1.29
C LYS A 140 8.72 -4.55 -1.97
N ALA A 141 8.16 -5.57 -1.32
CA ALA A 141 7.06 -6.36 -1.84
C ALA A 141 5.77 -5.53 -2.06
N LEU A 142 5.41 -4.69 -1.09
CA LEU A 142 4.23 -3.83 -1.19
C LEU A 142 4.37 -2.77 -2.29
N ARG A 143 5.50 -2.07 -2.39
CA ARG A 143 5.76 -1.10 -3.46
C ARG A 143 5.75 -1.71 -4.85
N ALA A 144 6.24 -2.92 -4.97
CA ALA A 144 6.27 -3.66 -6.22
C ALA A 144 4.90 -4.13 -6.70
N THR A 145 3.88 -4.22 -5.82
CA THR A 145 2.63 -4.88 -6.17
C THR A 145 1.37 -4.03 -5.96
N LEU A 146 1.31 -3.16 -4.95
CA LEU A 146 0.10 -2.41 -4.59
C LEU A 146 -0.55 -1.64 -5.75
N PHE A 147 0.24 -1.14 -6.69
CA PHE A 147 -0.24 -0.33 -7.81
C PHE A 147 -1.06 -1.13 -8.83
N ALA A 148 -0.89 -2.46 -8.88
CA ALA A 148 -1.56 -3.32 -9.85
C ALA A 148 -2.90 -3.88 -9.34
N SER A 149 -3.28 -3.61 -8.08
CA SER A 149 -4.58 -3.98 -7.53
C SER A 149 -5.73 -3.25 -8.24
N SER A 150 -6.90 -3.90 -8.30
CA SER A 150 -8.10 -3.32 -8.91
C SER A 150 -8.70 -2.20 -8.05
N GLY A 151 -9.17 -1.14 -8.70
CA GLY A 151 -10.05 -0.14 -8.08
C GLY A 151 -11.55 -0.49 -8.18
N ASP A 152 -11.89 -1.59 -8.83
CA ASP A 152 -13.27 -2.03 -9.04
C ASP A 152 -13.72 -2.91 -7.87
N GLU A 153 -14.59 -2.37 -7.01
CA GLU A 153 -15.13 -3.07 -5.84
C GLU A 153 -15.96 -4.31 -6.21
N ALA A 154 -16.47 -4.41 -7.46
CA ALA A 154 -17.17 -5.62 -7.93
C ALA A 154 -16.22 -6.83 -8.05
N LYS A 155 -14.92 -6.58 -8.19
CA LYS A 155 -13.86 -7.59 -8.23
C LYS A 155 -13.18 -7.72 -6.88
N GLN A 156 -13.93 -7.98 -5.82
CA GLN A 156 -13.49 -7.86 -4.41
C GLN A 156 -12.09 -8.41 -4.15
N LEU A 157 -11.78 -9.66 -4.54
CA LEU A 157 -10.46 -10.27 -4.31
C LEU A 157 -9.32 -9.51 -5.01
N LEU A 158 -9.58 -8.95 -6.20
CA LEU A 158 -8.57 -8.22 -6.97
C LEU A 158 -8.32 -6.80 -6.42
N THR A 159 -9.15 -6.30 -5.49
CA THR A 159 -8.87 -5.03 -4.79
C THR A 159 -7.77 -5.15 -3.76
N GLY A 160 -7.26 -6.37 -3.52
CA GLY A 160 -6.19 -6.68 -2.58
C GLY A 160 -4.89 -7.10 -3.24
N VAL A 161 -3.91 -7.31 -2.38
CA VAL A 161 -2.65 -7.98 -2.71
C VAL A 161 -2.65 -9.34 -2.03
N HIS A 162 -2.29 -10.37 -2.78
CA HIS A 162 -2.12 -11.73 -2.29
C HIS A 162 -0.70 -11.90 -1.79
N LEU A 163 -0.55 -12.20 -0.51
CA LEU A 163 0.72 -12.45 0.17
C LEU A 163 0.83 -13.95 0.46
N ARG A 164 1.95 -14.54 0.09
CA ARG A 164 2.28 -15.93 0.37
C ARG A 164 3.60 -15.96 1.14
N PHE A 165 3.57 -16.62 2.25
CA PHE A 165 4.74 -16.84 3.11
C PHE A 165 5.07 -18.32 3.07
N ASN A 166 6.26 -18.66 2.63
CA ASN A 166 6.73 -20.03 2.51
C ASN A 166 8.19 -20.10 2.98
N GLN A 167 8.46 -20.92 3.98
CA GLN A 167 9.78 -21.03 4.61
C GLN A 167 10.32 -19.64 5.01
N LYS A 168 11.28 -19.10 4.25
CA LYS A 168 11.88 -17.78 4.48
C LYS A 168 11.47 -16.73 3.45
N CYS A 169 10.65 -17.12 2.46
CA CYS A 169 10.30 -16.27 1.33
C CYS A 169 8.96 -15.58 1.54
N LEU A 170 8.88 -14.34 1.06
CA LEU A 170 7.65 -13.60 0.88
C LEU A 170 7.38 -13.41 -0.61
N GLU A 171 6.28 -13.95 -1.10
CA GLU A 171 5.75 -13.63 -2.42
C GLU A 171 4.54 -12.70 -2.29
N ALA A 172 4.53 -11.62 -3.05
CA ALA A 172 3.39 -10.71 -3.17
C ALA A 172 2.92 -10.67 -4.63
N ALA A 173 1.61 -10.71 -4.85
CA ALA A 173 1.02 -10.60 -6.18
C ALA A 173 -0.25 -9.78 -6.17
N SER A 174 -0.46 -8.97 -7.21
CA SER A 174 -1.71 -8.24 -7.42
C SER A 174 -2.05 -8.10 -8.90
N THR A 175 -3.34 -8.08 -9.22
CA THR A 175 -3.85 -7.93 -10.59
C THR A 175 -5.20 -7.24 -10.61
N ASP A 176 -5.50 -6.51 -11.68
CA ASP A 176 -6.82 -5.95 -11.98
C ASP A 176 -7.53 -6.68 -13.15
N GLY A 177 -6.87 -7.72 -13.70
CA GLY A 177 -7.30 -8.49 -14.86
C GLY A 177 -6.71 -8.00 -16.18
N HIS A 178 -6.04 -6.84 -16.20
CA HIS A 178 -5.36 -6.29 -17.37
C HIS A 178 -3.84 -6.22 -17.21
N ARG A 179 -3.38 -6.32 -15.99
CA ARG A 179 -1.97 -6.33 -15.59
C ARG A 179 -1.78 -7.20 -14.34
N LEU A 180 -0.60 -7.69 -14.14
CA LEU A 180 -0.20 -8.47 -12.97
C LEU A 180 1.18 -8.03 -12.51
N ALA A 181 1.31 -7.69 -11.24
CA ALA A 181 2.60 -7.48 -10.60
C ALA A 181 2.88 -8.61 -9.61
N MET A 182 4.07 -9.18 -9.66
CA MET A 182 4.51 -10.26 -8.77
C MET A 182 5.96 -10.04 -8.37
N LEU A 183 6.25 -10.16 -7.08
CA LEU A 183 7.60 -10.13 -6.53
C LEU A 183 7.77 -11.24 -5.50
N THR A 184 8.89 -11.95 -5.58
CA THR A 184 9.36 -12.86 -4.53
C THR A 184 10.59 -12.24 -3.87
N VAL A 185 10.60 -12.19 -2.55
CA VAL A 185 11.73 -11.73 -1.73
C VAL A 185 12.21 -12.90 -0.90
N GLU A 186 13.44 -13.32 -1.17
CA GLU A 186 14.12 -14.35 -0.40
C GLU A 186 14.57 -13.81 0.97
N ASP A 187 14.70 -14.68 1.95
CA ASP A 187 15.12 -14.33 3.33
C ASP A 187 14.30 -13.21 4.00
N ALA A 188 13.05 -13.03 3.57
CA ALA A 188 12.14 -12.02 4.11
C ALA A 188 11.63 -12.34 5.52
N LEU A 189 11.67 -13.61 5.94
CA LEU A 189 11.20 -14.10 7.23
C LEU A 189 12.37 -14.46 8.14
N GLN A 190 12.31 -14.00 9.38
CA GLN A 190 13.29 -14.35 10.42
C GLN A 190 12.87 -15.58 11.26
N THR A 191 11.61 -15.98 11.19
CA THR A 191 11.08 -17.19 11.82
C THR A 191 10.61 -18.15 10.76
N GLU A 192 11.01 -19.41 10.87
CA GLU A 192 10.42 -20.47 10.06
C GLU A 192 8.96 -20.66 10.48
N ILE A 193 8.07 -20.83 9.50
CA ILE A 193 6.69 -21.22 9.78
C ILE A 193 6.76 -22.60 10.41
N SER A 194 6.31 -22.72 11.68
CA SER A 194 6.33 -23.99 12.38
C SER A 194 5.37 -24.97 11.73
N ALA A 195 5.86 -26.12 11.32
CA ALA A 195 5.08 -27.17 10.63
C ALA A 195 3.98 -27.80 11.51
N ASP A 196 3.95 -27.49 12.80
CA ASP A 196 2.96 -28.07 13.72
C ASP A 196 1.56 -27.44 13.57
N ASP A 197 1.42 -26.26 12.92
CA ASP A 197 0.15 -25.53 12.82
C ASP A 197 -0.46 -25.45 11.41
N ALA A 198 0.22 -25.96 10.39
CA ALA A 198 -0.29 -25.93 9.03
C ALA A 198 -0.13 -27.30 8.34
N GLU A 199 -1.21 -27.82 7.77
CA GLU A 199 -1.17 -28.98 6.84
C GLU A 199 -0.29 -28.72 5.61
N THR A 200 0.23 -27.49 5.47
CA THR A 200 1.13 -27.05 4.39
C THR A 200 2.15 -26.06 4.97
N ASP A 201 3.43 -26.18 4.57
CA ASP A 201 4.53 -25.26 4.90
C ASP A 201 4.32 -23.81 4.33
N GLU A 202 3.08 -23.41 4.08
CA GLU A 202 2.74 -22.17 3.41
C GLU A 202 1.54 -21.48 4.06
N LEU A 203 1.70 -20.19 4.38
CA LEU A 203 0.62 -19.30 4.76
C LEU A 203 0.30 -18.37 3.59
N ALA A 204 -0.96 -18.34 3.16
CA ALA A 204 -1.42 -17.45 2.10
C ALA A 204 -2.60 -16.59 2.58
N VAL A 205 -2.53 -15.28 2.34
CA VAL A 205 -3.56 -14.31 2.75
C VAL A 205 -3.73 -13.22 1.71
N THR A 206 -4.98 -12.79 1.46
CA THR A 206 -5.26 -11.63 0.60
C THR A 206 -5.74 -10.47 1.45
N LEU A 207 -5.04 -9.35 1.39
CA LEU A 207 -5.35 -8.16 2.17
C LEU A 207 -5.78 -7.01 1.25
N PRO A 208 -6.78 -6.20 1.66
CA PRO A 208 -7.19 -5.03 0.91
C PRO A 208 -6.00 -4.08 0.66
N ALA A 209 -5.86 -3.60 -0.57
CA ALA A 209 -4.79 -2.66 -0.91
C ALA A 209 -4.85 -1.38 -0.07
N ARG A 210 -6.04 -0.96 0.38
CA ARG A 210 -6.20 0.17 1.29
C ARG A 210 -5.45 -0.06 2.61
N SER A 211 -5.62 -1.23 3.22
CA SER A 211 -4.94 -1.59 4.48
C SER A 211 -3.44 -1.71 4.29
N LEU A 212 -3.02 -2.35 3.19
CA LEU A 212 -1.60 -2.53 2.89
C LEU A 212 -0.87 -1.22 2.54
N ARG A 213 -1.58 -0.20 2.02
CA ARG A 213 -1.00 1.14 1.86
C ARG A 213 -0.66 1.79 3.21
N GLU A 214 -1.42 1.51 4.26
CA GLU A 214 -1.08 2.00 5.61
C GLU A 214 0.11 1.23 6.18
N VAL A 215 0.19 -0.09 5.95
CA VAL A 215 1.38 -0.89 6.28
C VAL A 215 2.60 -0.41 5.51
N GLU A 216 2.48 -0.11 4.21
CA GLU A 216 3.57 0.45 3.40
C GLU A 216 4.10 1.77 3.98
N ARG A 217 3.19 2.69 4.37
CA ARG A 217 3.56 3.97 5.00
C ARG A 217 4.25 3.76 6.34
N LEU A 218 3.75 2.82 7.14
CA LEU A 218 4.36 2.44 8.40
C LEU A 218 5.80 1.96 8.17
N MET A 219 5.99 1.04 7.23
CA MET A 219 7.33 0.52 6.89
C MET A 219 8.25 1.60 6.30
N ALA A 220 7.73 2.50 5.46
CA ALA A 220 8.51 3.59 4.89
C ALA A 220 8.99 4.62 5.94
N SER A 221 8.26 4.77 7.03
CA SER A 221 8.65 5.63 8.17
C SER A 221 9.45 4.91 9.24
N TRP A 222 9.57 3.60 9.16
CA TRP A 222 10.27 2.76 10.13
C TRP A 222 11.77 3.05 10.14
N LYS A 223 12.29 3.36 11.31
CA LYS A 223 13.73 3.66 11.50
C LYS A 223 14.48 2.55 12.22
N GLY A 224 13.76 1.53 12.70
CA GLY A 224 14.34 0.37 13.38
C GLY A 224 14.84 -0.69 12.37
N ASN A 225 15.72 -1.55 12.84
CA ASN A 225 16.13 -2.76 12.12
C ASN A 225 15.42 -4.02 12.65
N ASP A 226 14.60 -3.85 13.69
CA ASP A 226 13.86 -4.97 14.26
C ASP A 226 12.78 -5.45 13.30
N PRO A 227 12.56 -6.77 13.20
CA PRO A 227 11.50 -7.32 12.37
C PRO A 227 10.13 -6.89 12.88
N VAL A 228 9.21 -6.68 11.96
CA VAL A 228 7.81 -6.46 12.31
C VAL A 228 7.11 -7.79 12.54
N SER A 229 6.22 -7.81 13.52
CA SER A 229 5.40 -8.99 13.80
C SER A 229 4.10 -8.93 13.01
N LEU A 230 3.82 -9.98 12.27
CA LEU A 230 2.60 -10.14 11.51
C LEU A 230 1.86 -11.37 12.06
N PHE A 231 0.64 -11.15 12.54
CA PHE A 231 -0.21 -12.20 13.11
C PHE A 231 -1.40 -12.42 12.18
N CYS A 232 -1.60 -13.67 11.77
CA CYS A 232 -2.72 -14.07 10.91
C CYS A 232 -3.62 -15.03 11.66
N GLU A 233 -4.90 -14.72 11.77
CA GLU A 233 -5.94 -15.58 12.29
C GLU A 233 -7.21 -15.38 11.45
N ARG A 234 -8.01 -16.43 11.31
CA ARG A 234 -9.29 -16.51 10.61
C ARG A 234 -9.94 -15.17 10.22
N GLY A 235 -9.64 -14.71 9.01
CA GLY A 235 -10.25 -13.49 8.46
C GLY A 235 -9.63 -12.17 8.91
N GLN A 236 -8.53 -12.20 9.70
CA GLN A 236 -7.89 -11.00 10.20
C GLN A 236 -6.38 -11.09 10.19
N VAL A 237 -5.74 -9.94 10.02
CA VAL A 237 -4.28 -9.78 10.12
C VAL A 237 -3.97 -8.57 11.00
N VAL A 238 -3.00 -8.74 11.89
CA VAL A 238 -2.45 -7.67 12.74
C VAL A 238 -0.98 -7.52 12.44
N VAL A 239 -0.56 -6.31 12.13
CA VAL A 239 0.85 -5.92 11.94
C VAL A 239 1.27 -5.04 13.10
N LEU A 240 2.30 -5.48 13.84
CA LEU A 240 2.88 -4.75 14.96
C LEU A 240 4.28 -4.28 14.64
N ALA A 241 4.51 -2.98 14.80
CA ALA A 241 5.81 -2.34 14.63
C ALA A 241 6.01 -1.30 15.75
N ALA A 242 6.84 -1.62 16.74
CA ALA A 242 7.03 -0.85 17.97
C ALA A 242 5.68 -0.46 18.61
N ASP A 243 5.41 0.84 18.69
CA ASP A 243 4.21 1.41 19.32
C ASP A 243 3.01 1.53 18.36
N GLN A 244 3.13 0.99 17.15
CA GLN A 244 2.09 1.09 16.12
C GLN A 244 1.52 -0.29 15.78
N MET A 245 0.22 -0.33 15.67
CA MET A 245 -0.53 -1.51 15.26
C MET A 245 -1.45 -1.16 14.10
N VAL A 246 -1.42 -2.00 13.07
CA VAL A 246 -2.38 -1.96 11.96
C VAL A 246 -3.13 -3.28 11.96
N THR A 247 -4.43 -3.25 12.06
CA THR A 247 -5.29 -4.44 11.93
C THR A 247 -6.15 -4.34 10.68
N SER A 248 -6.34 -5.44 9.99
CA SER A 248 -7.13 -5.50 8.76
C SER A 248 -7.91 -6.79 8.68
N ARG A 249 -9.15 -6.71 8.16
CA ARG A 249 -9.84 -7.90 7.66
C ARG A 249 -9.18 -8.40 6.38
N THR A 250 -9.17 -9.71 6.19
CA THR A 250 -8.75 -10.33 4.93
C THR A 250 -9.88 -10.30 3.90
N LEU A 251 -9.52 -10.42 2.63
CA LEU A 251 -10.49 -10.68 1.57
C LEU A 251 -10.70 -12.19 1.46
N GLU A 252 -11.95 -12.63 1.61
CA GLU A 252 -12.31 -14.04 1.59
C GLU A 252 -12.41 -14.57 0.15
N GLY A 253 -11.94 -15.81 -0.07
CA GLY A 253 -12.02 -16.51 -1.34
C GLY A 253 -10.66 -16.99 -1.83
N THR A 254 -10.67 -17.68 -2.98
CA THR A 254 -9.45 -18.17 -3.62
C THR A 254 -8.93 -17.14 -4.62
N TYR A 255 -7.72 -16.64 -4.39
CA TYR A 255 -7.07 -15.72 -5.32
C TYR A 255 -6.80 -16.44 -6.66
N PRO A 256 -6.99 -15.77 -7.82
CA PRO A 256 -6.76 -16.40 -9.13
C PRO A 256 -5.35 -16.96 -9.25
N ASN A 257 -5.20 -18.09 -9.95
CA ASN A 257 -3.89 -18.67 -10.25
C ASN A 257 -3.17 -17.80 -11.31
N TYR A 258 -2.52 -16.75 -10.84
CA TYR A 258 -1.83 -15.75 -11.69
C TYR A 258 -0.56 -16.30 -12.35
N ARG A 259 0.06 -17.34 -11.79
CA ARG A 259 1.29 -17.92 -12.37
C ARG A 259 1.06 -18.52 -13.75
N GLN A 260 -0.15 -19.01 -14.03
CA GLN A 260 -0.53 -19.54 -15.35
C GLN A 260 -0.58 -18.47 -16.44
N LEU A 261 -0.65 -17.18 -16.07
CA LEU A 261 -0.69 -16.07 -17.02
C LEU A 261 0.70 -15.73 -17.57
N ILE A 262 1.75 -16.16 -16.89
CA ILE A 262 3.13 -15.86 -17.25
C ILE A 262 3.59 -16.89 -18.30
N PRO A 263 3.97 -16.45 -19.52
CA PRO A 263 4.48 -17.36 -20.54
C PRO A 263 5.80 -18.02 -20.12
N ASP A 264 6.00 -19.29 -20.48
CA ASP A 264 7.21 -20.03 -20.19
C ASP A 264 8.44 -19.56 -20.99
N GLY A 265 8.22 -18.81 -22.08
CA GLY A 265 9.32 -18.32 -22.92
C GLY A 265 8.89 -17.21 -23.86
N PHE A 266 9.88 -16.47 -24.34
CA PHE A 266 9.68 -15.31 -25.20
C PHE A 266 10.56 -15.40 -26.46
N SER A 267 9.96 -15.09 -27.60
CA SER A 267 10.66 -15.02 -28.89
C SER A 267 11.31 -13.66 -29.13
N ARG A 268 10.97 -12.65 -28.37
CA ARG A 268 11.47 -11.27 -28.49
C ARG A 268 11.79 -10.71 -27.12
N THR A 269 12.96 -10.07 -27.02
CA THR A 269 13.39 -9.31 -25.85
C THR A 269 13.94 -7.95 -26.26
N ILE A 270 13.56 -6.92 -25.55
CA ILE A 270 13.96 -5.54 -25.81
C ILE A 270 14.45 -4.94 -24.49
N ASP A 271 15.74 -4.61 -24.43
CA ASP A 271 16.37 -3.99 -23.27
C ASP A 271 16.61 -2.51 -23.54
N PHE A 272 16.14 -1.64 -22.63
CA PHE A 272 16.25 -0.19 -22.79
C PHE A 272 16.54 0.51 -21.45
N ASP A 273 17.02 1.75 -21.55
CA ASP A 273 17.16 2.62 -20.39
C ASP A 273 15.77 2.97 -19.82
N ARG A 274 15.55 2.64 -18.55
CA ARG A 274 14.26 2.84 -17.90
C ARG A 274 13.83 4.30 -17.84
N ARG A 275 14.76 5.19 -17.49
CA ARG A 275 14.46 6.63 -17.34
C ARG A 275 14.13 7.29 -18.67
N ALA A 276 14.90 6.98 -19.70
CA ALA A 276 14.64 7.46 -21.05
C ALA A 276 13.27 6.99 -21.55
N PHE A 277 12.92 5.71 -21.30
CA PHE A 277 11.66 5.14 -21.72
C PHE A 277 10.46 5.75 -20.96
N ILE A 278 10.57 5.93 -19.63
CA ILE A 278 9.55 6.65 -18.84
C ILE A 278 9.34 8.06 -19.38
N SER A 279 10.42 8.82 -19.61
CA SER A 279 10.33 10.19 -20.10
C SER A 279 9.66 10.29 -21.46
N ALA A 280 9.96 9.38 -22.39
CA ALA A 280 9.32 9.33 -23.70
C ALA A 280 7.84 8.96 -23.59
N LEU A 281 7.52 7.94 -22.79
CA LEU A 281 6.13 7.55 -22.53
C LEU A 281 5.31 8.67 -21.90
N GLU A 282 5.87 9.43 -20.95
CA GLU A 282 5.18 10.55 -20.32
C GLU A 282 4.86 11.68 -21.31
N ARG A 283 5.74 11.97 -22.26
CA ARG A 283 5.46 12.95 -23.32
C ARG A 283 4.39 12.45 -24.29
N ILE A 284 4.50 11.20 -24.73
CA ILE A 284 3.51 10.59 -25.63
C ILE A 284 2.15 10.38 -24.94
N ALA A 285 2.15 10.14 -23.63
CA ALA A 285 0.93 9.98 -22.84
C ALA A 285 0.02 11.22 -22.88
N VAL A 286 0.57 12.42 -23.04
CA VAL A 286 -0.23 13.65 -23.19
C VAL A 286 -1.22 13.55 -24.35
N LEU A 287 -0.81 12.93 -25.46
CA LEU A 287 -1.68 12.67 -26.61
C LEU A 287 -2.57 11.44 -26.38
N ALA A 288 -2.03 10.37 -25.84
CA ALA A 288 -2.76 9.13 -25.57
C ALA A 288 -3.93 9.34 -24.59
N ASP A 289 -3.75 10.17 -23.55
CA ASP A 289 -4.75 10.47 -22.52
C ASP A 289 -5.99 11.18 -23.08
N GLN A 290 -5.88 11.87 -24.20
CA GLN A 290 -7.00 12.60 -24.81
C GLN A 290 -8.04 11.69 -25.46
N HIS A 291 -7.70 10.40 -25.71
CA HIS A 291 -8.60 9.51 -26.42
C HIS A 291 -8.86 8.18 -25.66
N ASN A 292 -7.84 7.34 -25.50
CA ASN A 292 -8.03 5.97 -25.00
C ASN A 292 -6.88 5.45 -24.15
N ASN A 293 -5.90 6.29 -23.81
CA ASN A 293 -4.68 5.94 -23.10
C ASN A 293 -3.81 4.87 -23.82
N VAL A 294 -3.94 4.71 -25.15
CA VAL A 294 -3.21 3.71 -25.92
C VAL A 294 -1.93 4.29 -26.50
N VAL A 295 -0.83 3.59 -26.26
CA VAL A 295 0.47 3.82 -26.89
C VAL A 295 0.86 2.60 -27.71
N ARG A 296 1.47 2.83 -28.90
CA ARG A 296 2.07 1.80 -29.75
C ARG A 296 3.57 1.79 -29.54
N ILE A 297 4.11 0.60 -29.38
CA ILE A 297 5.55 0.34 -29.30
C ILE A 297 5.93 -0.52 -30.51
N ALA A 298 6.76 -0.01 -31.38
CA ALA A 298 7.25 -0.72 -32.56
C ALA A 298 8.77 -0.88 -32.46
N THR A 299 9.26 -2.10 -32.72
CA THR A 299 10.69 -2.40 -32.69
C THR A 299 11.28 -2.45 -34.10
N GLU A 300 12.48 -1.90 -34.26
CA GLU A 300 13.23 -1.94 -35.50
C GLU A 300 14.62 -2.59 -35.24
N PRO A 301 14.71 -3.92 -35.30
CA PRO A 301 15.95 -4.63 -34.99
C PRO A 301 17.15 -4.22 -35.83
N ALA A 302 16.92 -3.84 -37.08
CA ALA A 302 18.00 -3.44 -38.02
C ALA A 302 18.73 -2.17 -37.56
N THR A 303 18.04 -1.25 -36.89
CA THR A 303 18.60 0.03 -36.43
C THR A 303 18.83 0.06 -34.91
N GLY A 304 18.32 -0.92 -34.19
CA GLY A 304 18.36 -0.93 -32.71
C GLY A 304 17.49 0.17 -32.09
N LEU A 305 16.39 0.53 -32.75
CA LEU A 305 15.48 1.58 -32.31
C LEU A 305 14.12 0.99 -31.88
N VAL A 306 13.56 1.56 -30.83
CA VAL A 306 12.16 1.38 -30.46
C VAL A 306 11.42 2.67 -30.69
N GLN A 307 10.37 2.63 -31.50
CA GLN A 307 9.49 3.75 -31.74
C GLN A 307 8.27 3.66 -30.82
N ILE A 308 7.98 4.76 -30.13
CA ILE A 308 6.79 4.92 -29.28
C ILE A 308 5.90 5.96 -29.95
N SER A 309 4.61 5.64 -30.15
CA SER A 309 3.68 6.57 -30.79
C SER A 309 2.29 6.51 -30.19
N ALA A 310 1.59 7.65 -30.26
CA ALA A 310 0.16 7.75 -29.99
C ALA A 310 -0.52 8.57 -31.09
N ASP A 311 -1.77 8.22 -31.34
CA ASP A 311 -2.62 8.89 -32.32
C ASP A 311 -3.96 9.19 -31.67
N ALA A 312 -4.25 10.50 -31.56
CA ALA A 312 -5.53 11.02 -31.10
C ALA A 312 -6.18 11.75 -32.29
N GLN A 313 -7.08 11.06 -32.99
CA GLN A 313 -7.66 11.46 -34.30
C GLN A 313 -8.05 12.94 -34.39
N ASP A 314 -8.56 13.53 -33.32
CA ASP A 314 -9.06 14.91 -33.30
C ASP A 314 -8.05 15.93 -32.74
N VAL A 315 -6.94 15.50 -32.17
CA VAL A 315 -5.98 16.38 -31.46
C VAL A 315 -4.60 16.37 -32.15
N GLY A 316 -4.19 15.22 -32.68
CA GLY A 316 -2.91 15.05 -33.35
C GLY A 316 -2.21 13.75 -33.01
N SER A 317 -1.04 13.55 -33.58
CA SER A 317 -0.20 12.36 -33.38
C SER A 317 1.20 12.74 -32.92
N GLY A 318 1.85 11.84 -32.19
CA GLY A 318 3.23 12.00 -31.75
C GLY A 318 4.00 10.69 -31.86
N SER A 319 5.29 10.81 -32.11
CA SER A 319 6.20 9.67 -32.21
C SER A 319 7.58 10.03 -31.69
N GLU A 320 8.16 9.16 -30.90
CA GLU A 320 9.55 9.26 -30.40
C GLU A 320 10.28 7.94 -30.62
N SER A 321 11.59 8.02 -30.84
CA SER A 321 12.44 6.85 -31.03
C SER A 321 13.54 6.82 -29.97
N LEU A 322 13.79 5.64 -29.40
CA LEU A 322 14.80 5.40 -28.38
C LEU A 322 15.73 4.27 -28.81
N PRO A 323 17.03 4.32 -28.49
CA PRO A 323 17.92 3.20 -28.65
C PRO A 323 17.55 2.06 -27.70
N ALA A 324 17.60 0.83 -28.19
CA ALA A 324 17.35 -0.39 -27.41
C ALA A 324 18.16 -1.56 -27.96
N ASP A 325 18.46 -2.51 -27.09
CA ASP A 325 19.06 -3.79 -27.50
C ASP A 325 17.91 -4.75 -27.83
N ILE A 326 17.70 -5.03 -29.12
CA ILE A 326 16.56 -5.80 -29.60
C ILE A 326 17.01 -7.18 -30.05
N ASN A 327 16.42 -8.22 -29.49
CA ASN A 327 16.60 -9.60 -29.92
C ASN A 327 15.26 -10.17 -30.41
N GLY A 328 15.29 -10.80 -31.58
CA GLY A 328 14.10 -11.33 -32.25
C GLY A 328 13.62 -10.48 -33.42
N GLU A 329 12.51 -10.89 -34.02
CA GLU A 329 11.90 -10.20 -35.17
C GLU A 329 11.20 -8.92 -34.76
N ALA A 330 11.03 -8.00 -35.69
CA ALA A 330 10.25 -6.78 -35.51
C ALA A 330 8.84 -7.08 -35.01
N VAL A 331 8.36 -6.25 -34.09
CA VAL A 331 7.00 -6.37 -33.54
C VAL A 331 6.42 -4.97 -33.33
N GLN A 332 5.12 -4.85 -33.52
CA GLN A 332 4.34 -3.68 -33.11
C GLN A 332 3.26 -4.15 -32.14
N ILE A 333 3.29 -3.61 -30.94
CA ILE A 333 2.37 -3.96 -29.84
C ILE A 333 1.81 -2.68 -29.22
N ALA A 334 0.57 -2.72 -28.78
CA ALA A 334 -0.08 -1.57 -28.14
C ALA A 334 -0.45 -1.87 -26.69
N PHE A 335 -0.30 -0.87 -25.85
CA PHE A 335 -0.60 -0.97 -24.42
C PHE A 335 -1.36 0.25 -23.91
N ASN A 336 -2.04 0.09 -22.79
CA ASN A 336 -2.43 1.23 -21.98
C ASN A 336 -1.17 1.89 -21.38
N VAL A 337 -0.92 3.14 -21.75
CA VAL A 337 0.29 3.88 -21.36
C VAL A 337 0.43 4.01 -19.84
N ARG A 338 -0.69 4.16 -19.11
CA ARG A 338 -0.68 4.26 -17.65
C ARG A 338 -0.20 2.96 -17.01
N TYR A 339 -0.64 1.81 -17.53
CA TYR A 339 -0.18 0.52 -17.02
C TYR A 339 1.32 0.34 -17.23
N VAL A 340 1.83 0.68 -18.40
CA VAL A 340 3.27 0.58 -18.66
C VAL A 340 4.06 1.51 -17.74
N LEU A 341 3.62 2.76 -17.56
CA LEU A 341 4.27 3.73 -16.68
C LEU A 341 4.26 3.29 -15.21
N ASP A 342 3.14 2.76 -14.72
CA ASP A 342 3.03 2.29 -13.34
C ASP A 342 4.06 1.20 -13.04
N GLY A 343 4.19 0.20 -13.92
CA GLY A 343 5.16 -0.87 -13.75
C GLY A 343 6.61 -0.38 -13.84
N LEU A 344 6.91 0.48 -14.81
CA LEU A 344 8.26 1.06 -14.94
C LEU A 344 8.66 1.90 -13.73
N LYS A 345 7.71 2.65 -13.14
CA LYS A 345 7.95 3.48 -11.95
C LYS A 345 8.15 2.63 -10.68
N ALA A 346 7.54 1.44 -10.63
CA ALA A 346 7.68 0.52 -9.51
C ALA A 346 9.00 -0.27 -9.52
N MET A 347 9.71 -0.30 -10.64
CA MET A 347 11.01 -0.97 -10.75
C MET A 347 12.14 -0.07 -10.25
N ASP A 348 13.03 -0.62 -9.42
CA ASP A 348 14.25 0.05 -8.96
C ASP A 348 15.47 -0.51 -9.71
N CYS A 349 15.64 -0.08 -10.94
CA CYS A 349 16.75 -0.49 -11.82
C CYS A 349 17.02 0.58 -12.87
N ASP A 350 18.20 0.54 -13.51
CA ASP A 350 18.54 1.46 -14.58
C ASP A 350 18.03 0.97 -15.95
N ARG A 351 18.02 -0.35 -16.16
CA ARG A 351 17.59 -0.98 -17.42
C ARG A 351 16.43 -1.92 -17.20
N VAL A 352 15.49 -1.93 -18.13
CA VAL A 352 14.30 -2.78 -18.13
C VAL A 352 14.26 -3.62 -19.39
N ARG A 353 13.86 -4.87 -19.24
CA ARG A 353 13.58 -5.81 -20.32
C ARG A 353 12.07 -5.91 -20.56
N LEU A 354 11.66 -5.65 -21.78
CA LEU A 354 10.33 -5.99 -22.29
C LEU A 354 10.44 -7.31 -23.08
N SER A 355 9.73 -8.34 -22.64
CA SER A 355 9.66 -9.64 -23.28
C SER A 355 8.28 -9.90 -23.84
N CYS A 356 8.17 -10.30 -25.11
CA CYS A 356 6.88 -10.56 -25.76
C CYS A 356 6.99 -11.63 -26.84
N ASN A 357 5.83 -12.20 -27.26
CA ASN A 357 5.74 -13.18 -28.34
C ASN A 357 5.00 -12.63 -29.55
N ALA A 358 3.78 -12.16 -29.38
CA ALA A 358 2.93 -11.65 -30.46
C ALA A 358 2.22 -10.35 -30.04
N PRO A 359 1.72 -9.55 -30.99
CA PRO A 359 1.01 -8.30 -30.67
C PRO A 359 -0.23 -8.45 -29.78
N THR A 360 -0.78 -9.66 -29.71
CA THR A 360 -2.02 -9.96 -28.98
C THR A 360 -1.81 -10.79 -27.72
N THR A 361 -0.58 -11.21 -27.42
CA THR A 361 -0.24 -11.98 -26.23
C THR A 361 0.35 -11.10 -25.13
N PRO A 362 0.25 -11.50 -23.85
CA PRO A 362 0.83 -10.73 -22.77
C PRO A 362 2.31 -10.42 -22.96
N ALA A 363 2.72 -9.24 -22.58
CA ALA A 363 4.12 -8.87 -22.48
C ALA A 363 4.54 -8.76 -21.03
N ILE A 364 5.82 -9.02 -20.75
CA ILE A 364 6.40 -8.94 -19.42
C ILE A 364 7.49 -7.88 -19.38
N LEU A 365 7.46 -7.06 -18.35
CA LEU A 365 8.52 -6.13 -17.98
C LEU A 365 9.23 -6.68 -16.74
N THR A 366 10.55 -6.75 -16.79
CA THR A 366 11.42 -7.13 -15.68
C THR A 366 12.63 -6.21 -15.61
N PRO A 367 13.26 -6.03 -14.44
CA PRO A 367 14.62 -5.50 -14.40
C PRO A 367 15.54 -6.29 -15.31
N SER A 368 16.49 -5.63 -15.98
CA SER A 368 17.45 -6.26 -16.90
C SER A 368 18.75 -6.71 -16.22
N ASN A 369 18.78 -6.70 -14.89
CA ASN A 369 19.86 -7.20 -14.05
C ASN A 369 19.58 -8.65 -13.57
N ASP A 370 20.57 -9.28 -12.94
CA ASP A 370 20.46 -10.65 -12.45
C ASP A 370 19.57 -10.80 -11.19
N ASP A 371 19.06 -9.70 -10.62
CA ASP A 371 18.11 -9.73 -9.50
C ASP A 371 16.74 -10.19 -10.04
N PRO A 372 16.16 -11.29 -9.55
CA PRO A 372 14.83 -11.76 -9.91
C PRO A 372 13.72 -10.83 -9.35
N GLY A 373 13.84 -9.55 -9.61
CA GLY A 373 12.99 -8.51 -9.11
C GLY A 373 11.52 -8.66 -9.52
N LEU A 374 10.87 -7.53 -9.65
CA LEU A 374 9.47 -7.46 -10.07
C LEU A 374 9.25 -8.10 -11.45
N THR A 375 8.36 -9.07 -11.52
CA THR A 375 7.76 -9.57 -12.76
C THR A 375 6.45 -8.82 -12.98
N TYR A 376 6.39 -8.04 -14.04
CA TYR A 376 5.23 -7.24 -14.35
C TYR A 376 4.65 -7.56 -15.72
N LEU A 377 3.47 -8.18 -15.73
CA LEU A 377 2.75 -8.55 -16.95
C LEU A 377 1.75 -7.46 -17.32
N VAL A 378 1.70 -7.10 -18.59
CA VAL A 378 0.72 -6.17 -19.16
C VAL A 378 0.02 -6.81 -20.36
N MET A 379 -1.31 -6.78 -20.35
CA MET A 379 -2.11 -7.22 -21.48
C MET A 379 -2.08 -6.17 -22.59
N PRO A 380 -1.82 -6.56 -23.85
CA PRO A 380 -1.88 -5.63 -24.97
C PRO A 380 -3.32 -5.20 -25.27
N VAL A 381 -3.44 -4.01 -25.84
CA VAL A 381 -4.69 -3.48 -26.36
C VAL A 381 -4.81 -3.84 -27.83
N GLN A 382 -5.92 -4.44 -28.24
CA GLN A 382 -6.20 -4.69 -29.66
C GLN A 382 -6.61 -3.39 -30.35
N ILE A 383 -5.81 -2.95 -31.30
CA ILE A 383 -6.17 -1.83 -32.16
C ILE A 383 -6.97 -2.41 -33.34
N ARG A 384 -8.22 -1.99 -33.46
CA ARG A 384 -8.98 -2.25 -34.68
C ARG A 384 -8.41 -1.35 -35.76
N SER A 385 -7.86 -1.98 -36.81
CA SER A 385 -7.43 -1.30 -38.06
C SER A 385 -8.61 -0.76 -38.81
#